data_e13336a3e364015fb0536959d396fe4b
#
_entry.id   e13336a3e364015fb0536959d396fe4b
#
_cell.length_a   1.000
_cell.length_b   1.000
_cell.length_c   1.000
_cell.angle_alpha   90.00
_cell.angle_beta   90.00
_cell.angle_gamma   90.00
#
_symmetry.space_group_name_H-M   'P 1'
#
loop_
_entity.id
_entity.type
_entity.pdbx_description
1 polymer ?
#
loop_
_entity_poly.entity_id
_entity_poly.type
_entity_poly.pdbx_seq_one_letter_code
_entity_poly.pdbx_strand_id
1 'polypeptide(L)'
;MMDSNYAIPETNGVSFRVEYVEIDGHKHRIACAGNPEGTPVIVMMGVFEDSLNHSRWLVSSMVNHPNGGNYHFVIVTVPFLEEYTEINIDGNTLSKYDGMFPPNRIIPMKGIVAVDPRFDLENCAYTLKDILTQGLGIESAHFVGHDRGCIIMDNMLAEFPQFAIS
;
A
#
# COMPACT_ATOMS: atom_id res chain seq x y z
N MET A 1 6.00 -14.67 14.10
CA MET A 1 6.54 -15.17 12.80
C MET A 1 5.43 -14.91 11.80
N MET A 2 5.52 -13.81 11.02
CA MET A 2 4.51 -13.50 10.01
C MET A 2 4.52 -14.61 8.98
N ASP A 3 3.34 -15.11 8.67
CA ASP A 3 3.16 -16.15 7.66
C ASP A 3 3.53 -15.55 6.30
N SER A 4 4.67 -15.99 5.75
CA SER A 4 5.24 -15.49 4.48
C SER A 4 4.40 -15.89 3.24
N ASN A 5 3.21 -16.42 3.44
CA ASN A 5 2.39 -17.06 2.41
C ASN A 5 1.11 -16.29 2.06
N TYR A 6 0.98 -15.01 2.42
CA TYR A 6 -0.20 -14.27 1.98
C TYR A 6 -0.03 -13.84 0.52
N ALA A 7 -0.29 -14.78 -0.37
CA ALA A 7 -0.37 -14.52 -1.80
C ALA A 7 -1.65 -13.73 -2.11
N ILE A 8 -1.53 -12.71 -2.95
CA ILE A 8 -2.71 -12.06 -3.52
C ILE A 8 -3.30 -13.03 -4.55
N PRO A 9 -4.59 -13.37 -4.48
CA PRO A 9 -5.22 -14.24 -5.46
C PRO A 9 -5.11 -13.67 -6.86
N GLU A 10 -4.83 -14.54 -7.83
CA GLU A 10 -4.98 -14.18 -9.24
C GLU A 10 -6.37 -13.61 -9.50
N THR A 11 -6.44 -12.51 -10.23
CA THR A 11 -7.67 -11.77 -10.48
C THR A 11 -7.77 -11.42 -11.96
N ASN A 12 -8.84 -11.87 -12.61
CA ASN A 12 -9.07 -11.66 -14.05
C ASN A 12 -7.88 -12.11 -14.93
N GLY A 13 -7.21 -13.21 -14.56
CA GLY A 13 -6.04 -13.72 -15.27
C GLY A 13 -4.74 -12.94 -15.01
N VAL A 14 -4.74 -12.00 -14.06
CA VAL A 14 -3.54 -11.25 -13.65
C VAL A 14 -3.00 -11.81 -12.35
N SER A 15 -1.75 -12.23 -12.38
CA SER A 15 -1.00 -12.67 -11.19
C SER A 15 -0.26 -11.49 -10.58
N PHE A 16 -0.15 -11.50 -9.25
CA PHE A 16 0.52 -10.46 -8.47
C PHE A 16 1.75 -11.05 -7.78
N ARG A 17 2.90 -10.41 -7.98
CA ARG A 17 4.14 -10.72 -7.29
C ARG A 17 4.22 -9.90 -6.00
N VAL A 18 4.17 -10.55 -4.84
CA VAL A 18 4.30 -9.90 -3.54
C VAL A 18 5.76 -9.90 -3.11
N GLU A 19 6.24 -8.74 -2.71
CA GLU A 19 7.61 -8.50 -2.26
C GLU A 19 7.63 -7.69 -0.97
N TYR A 20 8.79 -7.65 -0.32
CA TYR A 20 9.04 -6.82 0.85
C TYR A 20 10.22 -5.90 0.57
N VAL A 21 10.02 -4.63 0.88
CA VAL A 21 11.05 -3.60 0.87
C VAL A 21 11.37 -3.24 2.32
N GLU A 22 12.63 -3.22 2.69
CA GLU A 22 13.08 -2.84 4.02
C GLU A 22 13.64 -1.41 3.99
N ILE A 23 13.02 -0.52 4.77
CA ILE A 23 13.45 0.87 4.95
C ILE A 23 13.59 1.12 6.45
N ASP A 24 14.78 1.56 6.88
CA ASP A 24 15.11 1.87 8.27
C ASP A 24 14.76 0.74 9.27
N GLY A 25 14.95 -0.52 8.85
CA GLY A 25 14.65 -1.71 9.66
C GLY A 25 13.17 -2.11 9.69
N HIS A 26 12.30 -1.42 8.96
CA HIS A 26 10.89 -1.72 8.83
C HIS A 26 10.60 -2.40 7.48
N LYS A 27 9.80 -3.45 7.50
CA LYS A 27 9.39 -4.17 6.29
C LYS A 27 8.06 -3.63 5.76
N HIS A 28 8.08 -3.23 4.51
CA HIS A 28 6.91 -2.74 3.78
C HIS A 28 6.55 -3.74 2.69
N ARG A 29 5.31 -4.21 2.72
CA ARG A 29 4.80 -5.15 1.72
C ARG A 29 4.30 -4.40 0.49
N ILE A 30 4.72 -4.85 -0.67
CA ILE A 30 4.28 -4.36 -1.96
C ILE A 30 3.78 -5.50 -2.84
N ALA A 31 3.00 -5.18 -3.84
CA ALA A 31 2.63 -6.14 -4.88
C ALA A 31 2.77 -5.51 -6.27
N CYS A 32 3.35 -6.27 -7.17
CA CYS A 32 3.60 -5.83 -8.54
C CYS A 32 2.79 -6.63 -9.55
N ALA A 33 2.31 -5.97 -10.60
CA ALA A 33 1.65 -6.59 -11.74
C ALA A 33 1.93 -5.81 -13.03
N GLY A 34 1.65 -6.39 -14.18
CA GLY A 34 1.88 -5.80 -15.48
C GLY A 34 3.31 -5.98 -15.98
N ASN A 35 3.77 -5.05 -16.79
CA ASN A 35 5.09 -5.10 -17.44
C ASN A 35 6.17 -4.52 -16.51
N PRO A 36 7.16 -5.31 -16.04
CA PRO A 36 8.22 -4.80 -15.16
C PRO A 36 9.07 -3.67 -15.77
N GLU A 37 9.16 -3.61 -17.09
CA GLU A 37 9.90 -2.58 -17.84
C GLU A 37 9.00 -1.40 -18.24
N GLY A 38 7.73 -1.44 -17.85
CA GLY A 38 6.76 -0.41 -18.18
C GLY A 38 6.88 0.83 -17.28
N THR A 39 6.15 1.87 -17.64
CA THR A 39 6.05 3.09 -16.83
C THR A 39 5.44 2.77 -15.46
N PRO A 40 6.07 3.15 -14.34
CA PRO A 40 5.55 2.85 -13.02
C PRO A 40 4.23 3.57 -12.73
N VAL A 41 3.29 2.84 -12.14
CA VAL A 41 2.03 3.35 -11.59
C VAL A 41 1.94 2.92 -10.13
N ILE A 42 2.04 3.85 -9.21
CA ILE A 42 1.96 3.59 -7.78
C ILE A 42 0.50 3.64 -7.34
N VAL A 43 0.04 2.58 -6.69
CA VAL A 43 -1.34 2.45 -6.19
C VAL A 43 -1.31 2.32 -4.68
N MET A 44 -2.02 3.19 -3.96
CA MET A 44 -2.15 3.14 -2.51
C MET A 44 -3.59 3.42 -2.07
N MET A 45 -4.12 2.54 -1.24
CA MET A 45 -5.46 2.65 -0.67
C MET A 45 -5.42 3.20 0.75
N GLY A 46 -6.56 3.21 1.45
CA GLY A 46 -6.68 3.70 2.82
C GLY A 46 -6.19 2.72 3.88
N VAL A 47 -6.25 3.18 5.14
CA VAL A 47 -5.76 2.42 6.31
C VAL A 47 -6.66 1.25 6.71
N PHE A 48 -7.94 1.27 6.35
CA PHE A 48 -8.88 0.19 6.67
C PHE A 48 -8.97 -0.89 5.62
N GLU A 49 -8.29 -0.66 4.52
CA GLU A 49 -8.32 -1.54 3.39
C GLU A 49 -6.98 -2.27 3.34
N ASP A 50 -7.02 -3.58 3.15
CA ASP A 50 -5.85 -4.28 2.67
C ASP A 50 -5.57 -3.76 1.25
N SER A 51 -4.69 -2.77 1.16
CA SER A 51 -4.38 -2.09 -0.10
C SER A 51 -4.04 -3.08 -1.20
N LEU A 52 -3.32 -4.14 -0.87
CA LEU A 52 -2.92 -5.15 -1.84
C LEU A 52 -4.13 -5.94 -2.35
N ASN A 53 -5.01 -6.33 -1.45
CA ASN A 53 -6.15 -7.17 -1.80
C ASN A 53 -7.28 -6.37 -2.47
N HIS A 54 -7.55 -5.15 -2.00
CA HIS A 54 -8.57 -4.28 -2.61
C HIS A 54 -8.14 -3.76 -3.97
N SER A 55 -6.89 -3.35 -4.12
CA SER A 55 -6.38 -2.81 -5.38
C SER A 55 -6.31 -3.85 -6.51
N ARG A 56 -6.33 -5.15 -6.20
CA ARG A 56 -6.21 -6.20 -7.23
C ARG A 56 -7.25 -6.09 -8.34
N TRP A 57 -8.49 -5.72 -8.01
CA TRP A 57 -9.56 -5.57 -9.01
C TRP A 57 -9.32 -4.39 -9.94
N LEU A 58 -8.92 -3.25 -9.37
CA LEU A 58 -8.56 -2.07 -10.13
C LEU A 58 -7.35 -2.36 -11.02
N VAL A 59 -6.27 -2.85 -10.43
CA VAL A 59 -5.01 -3.12 -11.14
C VAL A 59 -5.20 -4.18 -12.23
N SER A 60 -5.94 -5.26 -11.95
CA SER A 60 -6.20 -6.27 -12.99
C SER A 60 -6.99 -5.71 -14.18
N SER A 61 -7.92 -4.80 -13.93
CA SER A 61 -8.64 -4.12 -15.00
C SER A 61 -7.73 -3.20 -15.82
N MET A 62 -6.79 -2.51 -15.15
CA MET A 62 -5.82 -1.64 -15.83
C MET A 62 -4.80 -2.45 -16.63
N VAL A 63 -4.29 -3.55 -16.10
CA VAL A 63 -3.38 -4.47 -16.82
C VAL A 63 -4.05 -5.04 -18.08
N ASN A 64 -5.31 -5.42 -17.98
CA ASN A 64 -6.09 -5.97 -19.11
C ASN A 64 -6.60 -4.93 -20.11
N HIS A 65 -6.42 -3.64 -19.82
CA HIS A 65 -6.71 -2.59 -20.79
C HIS A 65 -5.77 -2.69 -22.01
N PRO A 66 -6.19 -2.35 -23.24
CA PRO A 66 -5.33 -2.41 -24.43
C PRO A 66 -3.97 -1.73 -24.30
N ASN A 67 -3.86 -0.68 -23.48
CA ASN A 67 -2.61 0.02 -23.19
C ASN A 67 -1.93 -0.47 -21.90
N GLY A 68 -2.51 -1.42 -21.18
CA GLY A 68 -2.03 -1.88 -19.87
C GLY A 68 -0.62 -2.47 -19.89
N GLY A 69 -0.23 -3.08 -21.02
CA GLY A 69 1.11 -3.61 -21.22
C GLY A 69 2.25 -2.60 -21.23
N ASN A 70 1.93 -1.30 -21.23
CA ASN A 70 2.93 -0.22 -21.15
C ASN A 70 3.30 0.16 -19.72
N TYR A 71 2.62 -0.42 -18.72
CA TYR A 71 2.72 0.00 -17.33
C TYR A 71 3.17 -1.11 -16.39
N HIS A 72 3.93 -0.70 -15.37
CA HIS A 72 4.32 -1.49 -14.21
C HIS A 72 3.52 -1.00 -13.00
N PHE A 73 2.53 -1.76 -12.58
CA PHE A 73 1.70 -1.41 -11.42
C PHE A 73 2.36 -1.87 -10.13
N VAL A 74 2.57 -0.96 -9.21
CA VAL A 74 3.14 -1.20 -7.88
C VAL A 74 2.14 -0.79 -6.83
N ILE A 75 1.54 -1.75 -6.16
CA ILE A 75 0.64 -1.51 -5.04
C ILE A 75 1.49 -1.42 -3.77
N VAL A 76 1.37 -0.32 -3.05
CA VAL A 76 2.09 -0.08 -1.79
C VAL A 76 1.08 0.02 -0.66
N THR A 77 1.32 -0.68 0.44
CA THR A 77 0.54 -0.48 1.67
C THR A 77 0.88 0.86 2.30
N VAL A 78 -0.07 1.42 3.07
CA VAL A 78 0.23 2.59 3.89
C VAL A 78 1.44 2.25 4.77
N PRO A 79 2.50 3.08 4.78
CA PRO A 79 3.70 2.82 5.57
C PRO A 79 3.38 2.51 7.03
N PHE A 80 4.10 1.55 7.61
CA PHE A 80 3.95 1.01 8.98
C PHE A 80 2.66 0.24 9.27
N LEU A 81 1.68 0.22 8.35
CA LEU A 81 0.40 -0.46 8.60
C LEU A 81 0.59 -1.98 8.80
N GLU A 82 1.59 -2.58 8.18
CA GLU A 82 1.88 -4.01 8.32
C GLU A 82 2.35 -4.41 9.72
N GLU A 83 2.90 -3.48 10.49
CA GLU A 83 3.32 -3.74 11.87
C GLU A 83 2.14 -3.89 12.82
N TYR A 84 0.97 -3.39 12.43
CA TYR A 84 -0.28 -3.49 13.19
C TYR A 84 -1.12 -4.66 12.70
N THR A 85 -0.58 -5.87 12.81
CA THR A 85 -1.31 -7.09 12.46
C THR A 85 -2.38 -7.45 13.46
N GLU A 86 -2.24 -6.96 14.70
CA GLU A 86 -3.15 -7.20 15.80
C GLU A 86 -3.51 -5.89 16.49
N ILE A 87 -4.80 -5.70 16.73
CA ILE A 87 -5.32 -4.56 17.48
C ILE A 87 -5.91 -5.08 18.77
N ASN A 88 -5.42 -4.60 19.91
CA ASN A 88 -5.99 -4.93 21.20
C ASN A 88 -7.06 -3.87 21.55
N ILE A 89 -8.32 -4.30 21.62
CA ILE A 89 -9.45 -3.45 22.00
C ILE A 89 -10.12 -4.09 23.21
N ASP A 90 -10.10 -3.39 24.33
CA ASP A 90 -10.73 -3.82 25.58
C ASP A 90 -10.34 -5.26 25.99
N GLY A 91 -9.07 -5.60 25.84
CA GLY A 91 -8.55 -6.93 26.19
C GLY A 91 -8.82 -8.02 25.16
N ASN A 92 -9.44 -7.70 24.03
CA ASN A 92 -9.61 -8.62 22.92
C ASN A 92 -8.61 -8.27 21.81
N THR A 93 -7.79 -9.23 21.42
CA THR A 93 -6.89 -9.11 20.26
C THR A 93 -7.70 -9.40 19.00
N LEU A 94 -7.74 -8.45 18.08
CA LEU A 94 -8.35 -8.61 16.76
C LEU A 94 -7.23 -8.61 15.73
N SER A 95 -7.13 -9.70 14.98
CA SER A 95 -6.24 -9.74 13.83
C SER A 95 -6.85 -8.96 12.67
N LYS A 96 -6.07 -8.10 12.02
CA LYS A 96 -6.53 -7.41 10.80
C LYS A 96 -6.81 -8.39 9.65
N TYR A 97 -6.27 -9.61 9.75
CA TYR A 97 -6.45 -10.67 8.75
C TYR A 97 -7.64 -11.59 9.03
N ASP A 98 -8.29 -11.49 10.17
CA ASP A 98 -9.54 -12.23 10.44
C ASP A 98 -10.71 -11.72 9.60
N GLY A 99 -10.34 -11.01 8.55
CA GLY A 99 -11.11 -10.81 7.34
C GLY A 99 -12.28 -9.89 7.45
N MET A 100 -12.61 -9.37 8.60
CA MET A 100 -13.61 -8.31 8.71
C MET A 100 -13.66 -7.82 10.15
N PHE A 101 -13.48 -6.53 10.30
CA PHE A 101 -14.10 -5.88 11.44
C PHE A 101 -15.55 -6.32 11.47
N PRO A 102 -15.99 -6.99 12.55
CA PRO A 102 -17.38 -7.42 12.61
C PRO A 102 -18.25 -6.20 12.30
N PRO A 103 -19.26 -6.32 11.43
CA PRO A 103 -20.03 -5.18 10.89
C PRO A 103 -20.72 -4.33 11.96
N ASN A 104 -20.69 -4.77 13.21
CA ASN A 104 -21.37 -4.16 14.35
C ASN A 104 -20.44 -3.54 15.40
N ARG A 105 -19.12 -3.50 15.18
CA ARG A 105 -18.20 -2.83 16.10
C ARG A 105 -17.63 -1.58 15.44
N ILE A 106 -18.03 -0.44 15.96
CA ILE A 106 -17.33 0.83 15.71
C ILE A 106 -16.00 0.72 16.47
N ILE A 107 -14.92 0.48 15.77
CA ILE A 107 -13.57 0.57 16.34
C ILE A 107 -13.24 2.05 16.45
N PRO A 108 -13.09 2.61 17.66
CA PRO A 108 -12.72 4.02 17.75
C PRO A 108 -11.34 4.22 17.15
N MET A 109 -11.27 4.94 16.02
CA MET A 109 -10.05 5.32 15.32
C MET A 109 -8.99 5.96 16.21
N LYS A 110 -9.41 6.59 17.30
CA LYS A 110 -8.53 7.27 18.26
C LYS A 110 -7.43 6.41 18.85
N GLY A 111 -7.59 5.08 18.88
CA GLY A 111 -6.58 4.21 19.48
C GLY A 111 -5.44 3.83 18.56
N ILE A 112 -5.66 3.80 17.24
CA ILE A 112 -4.69 3.23 16.29
C ILE A 112 -3.80 4.31 15.67
N VAL A 113 -4.39 5.44 15.31
CA VAL A 113 -3.71 6.46 14.51
C VAL A 113 -3.14 7.60 15.37
N ALA A 114 -3.66 7.81 16.58
CA ALA A 114 -3.29 8.96 17.41
C ALA A 114 -2.10 8.72 18.35
N VAL A 115 -1.59 7.49 18.46
CA VAL A 115 -0.61 7.12 19.50
C VAL A 115 0.79 6.87 18.94
N ASP A 116 0.91 6.54 17.67
CA ASP A 116 2.21 6.27 17.06
C ASP A 116 2.59 7.39 16.08
N PRO A 117 3.60 8.21 16.42
CA PRO A 117 4.03 9.31 15.54
C PRO A 117 4.51 8.85 14.15
N ARG A 118 4.82 7.56 13.97
CA ARG A 118 5.18 7.01 12.66
C ARG A 118 4.02 7.07 11.66
N PHE A 119 2.76 7.10 12.16
CA PHE A 119 1.58 7.30 11.32
C PHE A 119 1.30 8.76 10.97
N ASP A 120 2.16 9.69 11.37
CA ASP A 120 2.09 11.03 10.85
C ASP A 120 2.17 11.01 9.32
N LEU A 121 1.38 11.87 8.69
CA LEU A 121 1.31 11.97 7.24
C LEU A 121 2.66 12.32 6.62
N GLU A 122 3.42 13.18 7.27
CA GLU A 122 4.75 13.59 6.84
C GLU A 122 5.71 12.38 6.87
N ASN A 123 5.77 11.65 7.99
CA ASN A 123 6.60 10.45 8.10
C ASN A 123 6.21 9.38 7.08
N CYS A 124 4.91 9.17 6.87
CA CYS A 124 4.43 8.24 5.85
C CYS A 124 4.82 8.68 4.43
N ALA A 125 4.80 9.99 4.15
CA ALA A 125 5.19 10.55 2.85
C ALA A 125 6.69 10.35 2.57
N TYR A 126 7.56 10.65 3.55
CA TYR A 126 9.00 10.40 3.46
C TYR A 126 9.31 8.91 3.31
N THR A 127 8.63 8.06 4.09
CA THR A 127 8.80 6.60 3.98
C THR A 127 8.36 6.08 2.63
N LEU A 128 7.23 6.57 2.08
CA LEU A 128 6.81 6.23 0.72
C LEU A 128 7.88 6.61 -0.31
N LYS A 129 8.41 7.83 -0.22
CA LYS A 129 9.50 8.30 -1.09
C LYS A 129 10.70 7.34 -0.99
N ASP A 130 11.10 6.91 0.21
CA ASP A 130 12.23 6.01 0.40
C ASP A 130 11.94 4.59 -0.10
N ILE A 131 10.73 4.08 0.05
CA ILE A 131 10.29 2.82 -0.57
C ILE A 131 10.47 2.90 -2.09
N LEU A 132 10.04 4.00 -2.71
CA LEU A 132 10.15 4.16 -4.16
C LEU A 132 11.61 4.26 -4.62
N THR A 133 12.42 5.11 -3.98
CA THR A 133 13.79 5.38 -4.42
C THR A 133 14.78 4.29 -3.99
N GLN A 134 14.87 4.02 -2.70
CA GLN A 134 15.88 3.11 -2.15
C GLN A 134 15.47 1.65 -2.33
N GLY A 135 14.17 1.38 -2.19
CA GLY A 135 13.65 0.02 -2.26
C GLY A 135 13.42 -0.48 -3.69
N LEU A 136 12.88 0.38 -4.55
CA LEU A 136 12.41 -0.01 -5.89
C LEU A 136 13.18 0.64 -7.05
N GLY A 137 14.01 1.65 -6.78
CA GLY A 137 14.74 2.40 -7.82
C GLY A 137 13.81 3.22 -8.72
N ILE A 138 12.64 3.61 -8.24
CA ILE A 138 11.66 4.40 -8.98
C ILE A 138 11.88 5.88 -8.68
N GLU A 139 12.20 6.66 -9.71
CA GLU A 139 12.45 8.11 -9.62
C GLU A 139 11.24 8.94 -10.07
N SER A 140 10.35 8.37 -10.88
CA SER A 140 9.11 9.02 -11.30
C SER A 140 8.03 7.99 -11.63
N ALA A 141 6.76 8.34 -11.40
CA ALA A 141 5.63 7.45 -11.59
C ALA A 141 4.32 8.21 -11.80
N HIS A 142 3.30 7.51 -12.28
CA HIS A 142 1.90 7.93 -12.08
C HIS A 142 1.43 7.49 -10.70
N PHE A 143 0.49 8.23 -10.11
CA PHE A 143 -0.01 7.95 -8.76
C PHE A 143 -1.53 7.78 -8.78
N VAL A 144 -2.00 6.72 -8.13
CA VAL A 144 -3.42 6.39 -7.95
C VAL A 144 -3.66 6.15 -6.48
N GLY A 145 -4.33 7.06 -5.82
CA GLY A 145 -4.61 6.99 -4.39
C GLY A 145 -6.10 6.91 -4.08
N HIS A 146 -6.42 6.38 -2.92
CA HIS A 146 -7.75 6.43 -2.33
C HIS A 146 -7.63 6.68 -0.83
N ASP A 147 -8.52 7.52 -0.27
CA ASP A 147 -8.57 7.85 1.16
C ASP A 147 -7.20 8.34 1.68
N ARG A 148 -6.69 7.78 2.76
CA ARG A 148 -5.39 8.14 3.35
C ARG A 148 -4.23 7.97 2.35
N GLY A 149 -4.33 7.03 1.43
CA GLY A 149 -3.34 6.87 0.37
C GLY A 149 -3.21 8.12 -0.51
N CYS A 150 -4.32 8.78 -0.86
CA CYS A 150 -4.28 10.08 -1.57
C CYS A 150 -3.50 11.12 -0.77
N ILE A 151 -3.81 11.26 0.52
CA ILE A 151 -3.23 12.31 1.37
C ILE A 151 -1.72 12.10 1.52
N ILE A 152 -1.27 10.85 1.69
CA ILE A 152 0.16 10.52 1.79
C ILE A 152 0.87 10.85 0.47
N MET A 153 0.29 10.45 -0.66
CA MET A 153 0.84 10.73 -1.97
C MET A 153 0.89 12.22 -2.27
N ASP A 154 -0.18 12.97 -1.93
CA ASP A 154 -0.23 14.42 -2.11
C ASP A 154 0.85 15.12 -1.28
N ASN A 155 1.05 14.71 -0.03
CA ASN A 155 2.13 15.26 0.81
C ASN A 155 3.50 14.94 0.21
N MET A 156 3.72 13.70 -0.23
CA MET A 156 4.98 13.32 -0.87
C MET A 156 5.24 14.14 -2.15
N LEU A 157 4.23 14.33 -2.99
CA LEU A 157 4.38 15.08 -4.25
C LEU A 157 4.48 16.58 -4.03
N ALA A 158 3.95 17.12 -2.94
CA ALA A 158 4.15 18.51 -2.57
C ALA A 158 5.63 18.79 -2.24
N GLU A 159 6.29 17.87 -1.53
CA GLU A 159 7.71 17.99 -1.17
C GLU A 159 8.65 17.56 -2.32
N PHE A 160 8.24 16.57 -3.10
CA PHE A 160 9.05 15.94 -4.15
C PHE A 160 8.30 15.90 -5.50
N PRO A 161 7.97 17.06 -6.10
CA PRO A 161 7.13 17.12 -7.31
C PRO A 161 7.74 16.42 -8.54
N GLN A 162 9.05 16.20 -8.55
CA GLN A 162 9.75 15.49 -9.64
C GLN A 162 9.32 14.01 -9.78
N PHE A 163 8.66 13.44 -8.77
CA PHE A 163 8.15 12.07 -8.87
C PHE A 163 6.92 11.94 -9.78
N ALA A 164 6.14 13.00 -9.96
CA ALA A 164 4.97 12.93 -10.80
C ALA A 164 5.35 12.95 -12.28
N ILE A 165 4.92 11.94 -13.03
CA ILE A 165 4.94 11.98 -14.49
C ILE A 165 3.77 12.86 -14.95
N SER A 166 4.08 13.93 -15.67
CA SER A 166 3.11 14.87 -16.26
C SER A 166 2.46 14.32 -17.54
#